data_60b6b47a08e35e3a098739f20fe35ea2
#
_entry.id   60b6b47a08e35e3a098739f20fe35ea2
#
_cell.length_a   1.000
_cell.length_b   1.000
_cell.length_c   1.000
_cell.angle_alpha   90.00
_cell.angle_beta   90.00
_cell.angle_gamma   90.00
#
_symmetry.space_group_name_H-M   'P 1'
#
loop_
_entity.id
_entity.type
_entity.pdbx_description
1 polymer ?
#
loop_
_entity_poly.entity_id
_entity_poly.type
_entity_poly.pdbx_seq_one_letter_code
_entity_poly.pdbx_strand_id
1 'polypeptide(L)'
;MPLEEDVKQDVRKWSELYLEVPNKHLGGMPACPFAKKTWKDNKVLVGVKGKHKWYKTQLNLYLKNIDWNKHELLIFCDPYFNYGIEDLQNAIDEYNKEYNKKDVFFMGFHPDNPANEEEQEFLVTPNGDAPTVDSDVEYSMMLAQKFSLLQEASDTLHKSGYYKLWPRGYYQDVVVSRKKTYRRIFGGQHDG
;
A
#
# COMPACT_ATOMS: atom_id res chain seq x y z
N MET A 1 -14.60 15.85 -13.77
CA MET A 1 -14.00 15.83 -12.42
C MET A 1 -14.57 14.59 -11.74
N PRO A 2 -13.76 13.60 -11.40
CA PRO A 2 -14.28 12.39 -10.79
C PRO A 2 -14.96 12.76 -9.45
N LEU A 3 -16.13 12.19 -9.22
CA LEU A 3 -16.79 12.28 -7.92
C LEU A 3 -16.00 11.43 -6.92
N GLU A 4 -16.08 11.77 -5.65
CA GLU A 4 -15.38 11.00 -4.59
C GLU A 4 -15.78 9.51 -4.63
N GLU A 5 -17.04 9.23 -4.95
CA GLU A 5 -17.55 7.86 -5.05
C GLU A 5 -16.99 7.11 -6.26
N ASP A 6 -16.79 7.78 -7.40
CA ASP A 6 -16.15 7.18 -8.57
C ASP A 6 -14.72 6.74 -8.23
N VAL A 7 -13.95 7.63 -7.56
CA VAL A 7 -12.58 7.32 -7.12
C VAL A 7 -12.56 6.11 -6.18
N LYS A 8 -13.49 6.00 -5.26
CA LYS A 8 -13.57 4.84 -4.34
C LYS A 8 -13.87 3.55 -5.10
N GLN A 9 -14.77 3.59 -6.07
CA GLN A 9 -15.09 2.44 -6.91
C GLN A 9 -13.90 2.02 -7.76
N ASP A 10 -13.19 2.98 -8.36
CA ASP A 10 -11.98 2.73 -9.14
C ASP A 10 -10.89 2.07 -8.30
N VAL A 11 -10.63 2.60 -7.10
CA VAL A 11 -9.65 2.01 -6.16
C VAL A 11 -10.06 0.60 -5.76
N ARG A 12 -11.35 0.34 -5.57
CA ARG A 12 -11.82 -1.02 -5.29
C ARG A 12 -11.57 -1.94 -6.48
N LYS A 13 -11.91 -1.51 -7.69
CA LYS A 13 -11.67 -2.25 -8.93
C LYS A 13 -10.16 -2.53 -9.15
N TRP A 14 -9.31 -1.53 -8.90
CA TRP A 14 -7.86 -1.70 -8.93
C TRP A 14 -7.40 -2.80 -7.97
N SER A 15 -7.87 -2.80 -6.72
CA SER A 15 -7.54 -3.84 -5.76
C SER A 15 -7.97 -5.23 -6.24
N GLU A 16 -9.17 -5.36 -6.79
CA GLU A 16 -9.68 -6.61 -7.34
C GLU A 16 -8.84 -7.14 -8.50
N LEU A 17 -8.40 -6.27 -9.38
CA LEU A 17 -7.69 -6.66 -10.60
C LEU A 17 -6.20 -6.94 -10.38
N TYR A 18 -5.56 -6.26 -9.40
CA TYR A 18 -4.12 -6.34 -9.21
C TYR A 18 -3.68 -6.98 -7.91
N LEU A 19 -4.38 -6.72 -6.81
CA LEU A 19 -3.93 -7.18 -5.50
C LEU A 19 -4.55 -8.52 -5.08
N GLU A 20 -5.74 -8.85 -5.59
CA GLU A 20 -6.55 -9.99 -5.10
C GLU A 20 -6.53 -11.20 -6.03
N VAL A 21 -6.03 -11.05 -7.25
CA VAL A 21 -5.98 -12.14 -8.23
C VAL A 21 -4.73 -13.00 -8.07
N PRO A 22 -4.82 -14.32 -8.35
CA PRO A 22 -3.66 -15.20 -8.36
C PRO A 22 -2.60 -14.71 -9.35
N ASN A 23 -1.34 -14.73 -8.93
CA ASN A 23 -0.20 -14.33 -9.74
C ASN A 23 0.74 -15.54 -9.93
N LYS A 24 1.03 -15.90 -11.17
CA LYS A 24 1.91 -17.05 -11.50
C LYS A 24 3.32 -16.88 -10.94
N HIS A 25 3.84 -15.65 -10.91
CA HIS A 25 5.17 -15.34 -10.39
C HIS A 25 5.24 -15.46 -8.86
N LEU A 26 4.09 -15.52 -8.19
CA LEU A 26 3.95 -15.72 -6.75
C LEU A 26 3.44 -17.13 -6.38
N GLY A 27 3.64 -18.10 -7.29
CA GLY A 27 3.19 -19.47 -7.06
C GLY A 27 1.67 -19.61 -6.94
N GLY A 28 0.92 -18.76 -7.63
CA GLY A 28 -0.54 -18.71 -7.59
C GLY A 28 -1.12 -17.91 -6.40
N MET A 29 -0.27 -17.31 -5.57
CA MET A 29 -0.72 -16.40 -4.52
C MET A 29 -0.98 -15.01 -5.09
N PRO A 30 -1.95 -14.24 -4.55
CA PRO A 30 -2.16 -12.86 -4.96
C PRO A 30 -1.05 -11.93 -4.46
N ALA A 31 -0.88 -10.77 -5.10
CA ALA A 31 0.11 -9.79 -4.70
C ALA A 31 -0.10 -9.27 -3.26
N CYS A 32 -1.35 -9.18 -2.83
CA CYS A 32 -1.69 -8.93 -1.43
C CYS A 32 -2.71 -9.96 -0.92
N PRO A 33 -2.28 -11.06 -0.27
CA PRO A 33 -3.18 -12.13 0.18
C PRO A 33 -4.26 -11.69 1.18
N PHE A 34 -4.07 -10.54 1.81
CA PHE A 34 -5.01 -10.00 2.80
C PHE A 34 -6.03 -9.01 2.23
N ALA A 35 -5.77 -8.45 1.03
CA ALA A 35 -6.58 -7.38 0.45
C ALA A 35 -8.07 -7.76 0.37
N LYS A 36 -8.38 -8.90 -0.24
CA LYS A 36 -9.76 -9.37 -0.40
C LYS A 36 -10.52 -9.46 0.93
N LYS A 37 -9.87 -9.97 1.98
CA LYS A 37 -10.49 -10.07 3.30
C LYS A 37 -10.71 -8.71 3.91
N THR A 38 -9.73 -7.83 3.87
CA THR A 38 -9.79 -6.47 4.45
C THR A 38 -10.91 -5.65 3.80
N TRP A 39 -11.10 -5.75 2.48
CA TRP A 39 -12.23 -5.13 1.78
C TRP A 39 -13.57 -5.74 2.18
N LYS A 40 -13.67 -7.08 2.19
CA LYS A 40 -14.90 -7.79 2.57
C LYS A 40 -15.36 -7.45 3.99
N ASP A 41 -14.42 -7.27 4.89
CA ASP A 41 -14.68 -6.95 6.30
C ASP A 41 -14.92 -5.44 6.53
N ASN A 42 -15.01 -4.63 5.46
CA ASN A 42 -15.18 -3.16 5.49
C ASN A 42 -14.11 -2.44 6.33
N LYS A 43 -12.87 -2.93 6.27
CA LYS A 43 -11.75 -2.38 7.05
C LYS A 43 -10.86 -1.42 6.26
N VAL A 44 -11.21 -1.14 5.00
CA VAL A 44 -10.54 -0.16 4.14
C VAL A 44 -11.29 1.16 4.19
N LEU A 45 -10.59 2.24 4.55
CA LEU A 45 -11.08 3.60 4.39
C LEU A 45 -10.42 4.21 3.16
N VAL A 46 -11.22 4.67 2.19
CA VAL A 46 -10.71 5.42 1.04
C VAL A 46 -10.95 6.90 1.27
N GLY A 47 -9.88 7.67 1.31
CA GLY A 47 -9.90 9.12 1.35
C GLY A 47 -9.54 9.70 -0.01
N VAL A 48 -10.22 10.78 -0.41
CA VAL A 48 -10.00 11.42 -1.71
C VAL A 48 -9.60 12.88 -1.50
N LYS A 49 -8.51 13.28 -2.14
CA LYS A 49 -8.05 14.67 -2.10
C LYS A 49 -8.97 15.58 -2.92
N GLY A 50 -9.43 16.65 -2.35
CA GLY A 50 -10.17 17.69 -3.07
C GLY A 50 -9.27 18.55 -3.95
N LYS A 51 -9.78 18.99 -5.10
CA LYS A 51 -9.02 19.69 -6.15
C LYS A 51 -8.18 20.87 -5.64
N HIS A 52 -8.73 21.68 -4.76
CA HIS A 52 -8.09 22.92 -4.27
C HIS A 52 -7.56 22.79 -2.83
N LYS A 53 -7.35 21.57 -2.37
CA LYS A 53 -6.88 21.33 -1.00
C LYS A 53 -5.41 20.91 -1.00
N TRP A 54 -4.70 21.32 0.05
CA TRP A 54 -3.32 20.86 0.25
C TRP A 54 -3.32 19.39 0.65
N TYR A 55 -2.46 18.60 0.01
CA TYR A 55 -2.35 17.16 0.21
C TYR A 55 -2.15 16.80 1.69
N LYS A 56 -1.09 17.34 2.31
CA LYS A 56 -0.77 17.07 3.72
C LYS A 56 -1.89 17.50 4.68
N THR A 57 -2.56 18.61 4.42
CA THR A 57 -3.67 19.06 5.27
C THR A 57 -4.84 18.08 5.26
N GLN A 58 -5.23 17.60 4.09
CA GLN A 58 -6.33 16.65 3.99
C GLN A 58 -5.96 15.26 4.51
N LEU A 59 -4.77 14.76 4.19
CA LEU A 59 -4.30 13.48 4.72
C LEU A 59 -4.26 13.51 6.25
N ASN A 60 -3.72 14.59 6.85
CA ASN A 60 -3.71 14.76 8.30
C ASN A 60 -5.11 14.78 8.93
N LEU A 61 -6.11 15.31 8.22
CA LEU A 61 -7.48 15.27 8.68
C LEU A 61 -8.02 13.83 8.71
N TYR A 62 -7.74 13.02 7.68
CA TYR A 62 -8.08 11.60 7.68
C TYR A 62 -7.36 10.85 8.81
N LEU A 63 -6.06 11.04 8.97
CA LEU A 63 -5.25 10.39 10.02
C LEU A 63 -5.71 10.74 11.44
N LYS A 64 -6.19 11.96 11.65
CA LYS A 64 -6.73 12.40 12.93
C LYS A 64 -8.08 11.77 13.26
N ASN A 65 -8.90 11.48 12.25
CA ASN A 65 -10.28 11.04 12.42
C ASN A 65 -10.48 9.54 12.18
N ILE A 66 -9.48 8.83 11.65
CA ILE A 66 -9.60 7.39 11.41
C ILE A 66 -9.69 6.63 12.74
N ASP A 67 -10.68 5.75 12.81
CA ASP A 67 -10.80 4.77 13.89
C ASP A 67 -10.03 3.49 13.53
N TRP A 68 -8.82 3.36 14.04
CA TRP A 68 -7.97 2.19 13.83
C TRP A 68 -8.47 0.89 14.47
N ASN A 69 -9.57 0.92 15.22
CA ASN A 69 -10.25 -0.29 15.67
C ASN A 69 -11.22 -0.83 14.62
N LYS A 70 -11.72 0.06 13.75
CA LYS A 70 -12.61 -0.29 12.63
C LYS A 70 -11.87 -0.50 11.33
N HIS A 71 -10.83 0.28 11.09
CA HIS A 71 -10.10 0.26 9.83
C HIS A 71 -8.68 -0.27 10.03
N GLU A 72 -8.22 -1.08 9.11
CA GLU A 72 -6.85 -1.61 9.07
C GLU A 72 -5.99 -0.88 8.04
N LEU A 73 -6.63 -0.25 7.04
CA LEU A 73 -5.99 0.42 5.93
C LEU A 73 -6.71 1.73 5.57
N LEU A 74 -5.97 2.82 5.45
CA LEU A 74 -6.38 4.04 4.77
C LEU A 74 -5.68 4.09 3.42
N ILE A 75 -6.44 4.25 2.33
CA ILE A 75 -5.93 4.56 1.00
C ILE A 75 -6.32 6.00 0.70
N PHE A 76 -5.34 6.89 0.64
CA PHE A 76 -5.56 8.31 0.33
C PHE A 76 -5.15 8.61 -1.10
N CYS A 77 -6.13 8.97 -1.92
CA CYS A 77 -5.99 9.14 -3.36
C CYS A 77 -5.88 10.62 -3.75
N ASP A 78 -4.95 10.94 -4.63
CA ASP A 78 -4.87 12.22 -5.32
C ASP A 78 -5.19 12.06 -6.81
N PRO A 79 -6.44 12.32 -7.22
CA PRO A 79 -6.86 12.20 -8.62
C PRO A 79 -6.41 13.38 -9.48
N TYR A 80 -5.65 14.31 -8.92
CA TYR A 80 -5.18 15.52 -9.61
C TYR A 80 -3.67 15.55 -9.82
N PHE A 81 -2.95 14.50 -9.40
CA PHE A 81 -1.50 14.37 -9.55
C PHE A 81 -0.72 15.60 -9.09
N ASN A 82 -1.10 16.13 -7.93
CA ASN A 82 -0.40 17.29 -7.37
C ASN A 82 0.97 16.93 -6.78
N TYR A 83 1.25 15.63 -6.66
CA TYR A 83 2.54 15.08 -6.25
C TYR A 83 3.13 14.23 -7.36
N GLY A 84 4.32 14.60 -7.81
CA GLY A 84 5.16 13.72 -8.62
C GLY A 84 5.73 12.58 -7.78
N ILE A 85 6.44 11.65 -8.42
CA ILE A 85 7.01 10.45 -7.78
C ILE A 85 7.92 10.83 -6.60
N GLU A 86 8.85 11.77 -6.80
CA GLU A 86 9.79 12.21 -5.77
C GLU A 86 9.08 12.92 -4.60
N ASP A 87 8.10 13.76 -4.89
CA ASP A 87 7.33 14.45 -3.87
C ASP A 87 6.51 13.48 -3.02
N LEU A 88 5.91 12.46 -3.67
CA LEU A 88 5.20 11.40 -2.98
C LEU A 88 6.14 10.61 -2.07
N GLN A 89 7.32 10.20 -2.57
CA GLN A 89 8.30 9.45 -1.79
C GLN A 89 8.81 10.28 -0.60
N ASN A 90 9.14 11.55 -0.81
CA ASN A 90 9.57 12.45 0.26
C ASN A 90 8.47 12.61 1.34
N ALA A 91 7.22 12.72 0.92
CA ALA A 91 6.09 12.78 1.85
C ALA A 91 5.95 11.48 2.66
N ILE A 92 6.07 10.31 2.02
CA ILE A 92 6.05 9.01 2.68
C ILE A 92 7.14 8.91 3.74
N ASP A 93 8.36 9.32 3.40
CA ASP A 93 9.49 9.28 4.33
C ASP A 93 9.28 10.20 5.54
N GLU A 94 8.73 11.40 5.33
CA GLU A 94 8.36 12.31 6.41
C GLU A 94 7.28 11.71 7.33
N TYR A 95 6.21 11.17 6.74
CA TYR A 95 5.15 10.52 7.51
C TYR A 95 5.66 9.29 8.26
N ASN A 96 6.49 8.48 7.67
CA ASN A 96 7.09 7.33 8.34
C ASN A 96 7.98 7.74 9.53
N LYS A 97 8.76 8.83 9.42
CA LYS A 97 9.55 9.38 10.53
C LYS A 97 8.67 9.80 11.70
N GLU A 98 7.51 10.40 11.41
CA GLU A 98 6.59 10.89 12.43
C GLU A 98 5.71 9.79 13.04
N TYR A 99 5.15 8.92 12.19
CA TYR A 99 4.05 8.03 12.57
C TYR A 99 4.46 6.60 12.88
N ASN A 100 5.64 6.13 12.47
CA ASN A 100 6.07 4.76 12.79
C ASN A 100 6.06 4.48 14.30
N LYS A 101 6.43 5.46 15.14
CA LYS A 101 6.36 5.35 16.59
C LYS A 101 4.93 5.35 17.16
N LYS A 102 3.96 5.76 16.36
CA LYS A 102 2.52 5.74 16.65
C LYS A 102 1.83 4.50 16.06
N ASP A 103 2.62 3.50 15.68
CA ASP A 103 2.15 2.25 15.06
C ASP A 103 1.42 2.46 13.72
N VAL A 104 1.85 3.44 12.90
CA VAL A 104 1.34 3.63 11.54
C VAL A 104 2.49 3.65 10.56
N PHE A 105 2.38 2.85 9.48
CA PHE A 105 3.36 2.75 8.41
C PHE A 105 2.74 3.20 7.09
N PHE A 106 3.51 3.96 6.31
CA PHE A 106 3.09 4.52 5.03
C PHE A 106 3.82 3.89 3.86
N MET A 107 3.08 3.66 2.78
CA MET A 107 3.58 3.22 1.48
C MET A 107 2.94 4.08 0.40
N GLY A 108 3.52 4.13 -0.79
CA GLY A 108 3.00 4.89 -1.93
C GLY A 108 2.81 4.03 -3.15
N PHE A 109 1.92 4.50 -4.00
CA PHE A 109 1.73 4.04 -5.36
C PHE A 109 1.62 5.28 -6.26
N HIS A 110 2.39 5.29 -7.34
CA HIS A 110 2.30 6.32 -8.38
C HIS A 110 2.27 5.61 -9.74
N PRO A 111 1.30 5.90 -10.60
CA PRO A 111 1.16 5.19 -11.88
C PRO A 111 2.36 5.36 -12.81
N ASP A 112 3.01 6.53 -12.77
CA ASP A 112 4.20 6.81 -13.58
C ASP A 112 5.51 6.28 -12.95
N ASN A 113 5.43 5.57 -11.80
CA ASN A 113 6.64 5.03 -11.19
C ASN A 113 7.23 3.94 -12.09
N PRO A 114 8.41 4.14 -12.69
CA PRO A 114 9.01 3.13 -13.54
C PRO A 114 9.41 1.95 -12.66
N ALA A 115 8.58 0.89 -12.69
CA ALA A 115 9.01 -0.39 -12.15
C ALA A 115 10.27 -0.83 -12.90
N ASN A 116 11.32 -1.29 -12.19
CA ASN A 116 12.45 -1.92 -12.84
C ASN A 116 12.00 -3.23 -13.53
N GLU A 117 12.81 -3.79 -14.43
CA GLU A 117 12.42 -4.97 -15.20
C GLU A 117 12.02 -6.16 -14.31
N GLU A 118 12.72 -6.37 -13.18
CA GLU A 118 12.40 -7.42 -12.21
C GLU A 118 11.06 -7.16 -11.49
N GLU A 119 10.75 -5.90 -11.20
CA GLU A 119 9.47 -5.50 -10.59
C GLU A 119 8.33 -5.57 -11.59
N GLN A 120 8.57 -5.28 -12.87
CA GLN A 120 7.55 -5.39 -13.92
C GLN A 120 7.05 -6.82 -14.07
N GLU A 121 7.93 -7.81 -14.10
CA GLU A 121 7.51 -9.23 -14.16
C GLU A 121 6.71 -9.65 -12.93
N PHE A 122 7.02 -9.07 -11.79
CA PHE A 122 6.42 -9.40 -10.51
C PHE A 122 5.09 -8.69 -10.24
N LEU A 123 4.99 -7.43 -10.67
CA LEU A 123 3.81 -6.58 -10.44
C LEU A 123 2.83 -6.57 -11.63
N VAL A 124 3.31 -6.94 -12.82
CA VAL A 124 2.50 -7.01 -14.03
C VAL A 124 1.60 -8.24 -13.99
N THR A 125 0.41 -8.05 -14.43
CA THR A 125 -0.77 -8.92 -14.47
C THR A 125 -0.55 -10.44 -14.29
N PRO A 126 -1.47 -11.11 -13.62
CA PRO A 126 -1.38 -12.53 -13.24
C PRO A 126 -1.04 -13.49 -14.37
N ASN A 127 -1.28 -13.11 -15.61
CA ASN A 127 -1.10 -13.96 -16.80
C ASN A 127 0.13 -13.59 -17.65
N GLY A 128 0.90 -12.55 -17.27
CA GLY A 128 2.06 -12.10 -18.03
C GLY A 128 1.73 -11.30 -19.29
N ASP A 129 0.45 -11.06 -19.53
CA ASP A 129 0.01 -10.09 -20.51
C ASP A 129 0.05 -8.71 -19.87
N ALA A 130 0.61 -7.71 -20.58
CA ALA A 130 0.45 -6.33 -20.17
C ALA A 130 -1.03 -6.07 -19.89
N PRO A 131 -1.41 -5.28 -18.87
CA PRO A 131 -2.81 -5.04 -18.60
C PRO A 131 -3.46 -4.45 -19.82
N THR A 132 -4.17 -5.30 -20.57
CA THR A 132 -5.10 -4.87 -21.61
C THR A 132 -6.38 -4.34 -20.97
N VAL A 133 -6.41 -4.38 -19.62
CA VAL A 133 -7.48 -3.75 -18.88
C VAL A 133 -7.13 -2.27 -18.86
N ASP A 134 -7.93 -1.54 -19.59
CA ASP A 134 -8.13 -0.10 -19.44
C ASP A 134 -8.47 0.15 -17.95
N SER A 135 -7.45 0.06 -17.09
CA SER A 135 -7.61 0.45 -15.71
C SER A 135 -7.43 1.96 -15.71
N ASP A 136 -8.55 2.67 -15.90
CA ASP A 136 -8.66 4.12 -15.77
C ASP A 136 -8.20 4.65 -14.39
N VAL A 137 -7.62 3.78 -13.55
CA VAL A 137 -7.17 4.11 -12.21
C VAL A 137 -5.72 4.56 -12.24
N GLU A 138 -5.55 5.78 -12.65
CA GLU A 138 -4.27 6.49 -12.65
C GLU A 138 -4.24 7.48 -11.48
N TYR A 139 -4.36 7.02 -10.24
CA TYR A 139 -4.28 7.90 -9.08
C TYR A 139 -2.95 7.74 -8.36
N SER A 140 -2.33 8.85 -7.99
CA SER A 140 -1.29 8.84 -6.97
C SER A 140 -1.93 8.50 -5.62
N MET A 141 -1.43 7.48 -4.93
CA MET A 141 -2.01 6.99 -3.68
C MET A 141 -0.97 6.89 -2.58
N MET A 142 -1.37 7.27 -1.37
CA MET A 142 -0.64 6.97 -0.15
C MET A 142 -1.46 6.01 0.71
N LEU A 143 -0.88 4.87 1.05
CA LEU A 143 -1.49 3.85 1.89
C LEU A 143 -0.93 3.98 3.30
N ALA A 144 -1.79 4.06 4.31
CA ALA A 144 -1.42 4.06 5.72
C ALA A 144 -2.09 2.89 6.43
N GLN A 145 -1.34 2.12 7.23
CA GLN A 145 -1.87 0.98 7.96
C GLN A 145 -1.14 0.78 9.28
N LYS A 146 -1.74 0.01 10.21
CA LYS A 146 -1.05 -0.33 11.46
C LYS A 146 0.24 -1.09 11.17
N PHE A 147 1.34 -0.59 11.70
CA PHE A 147 2.66 -1.17 11.47
C PHE A 147 2.78 -2.56 12.10
N SER A 148 2.21 -2.74 13.28
CA SER A 148 2.13 -4.03 13.97
C SER A 148 1.39 -5.09 13.17
N LEU A 149 0.21 -4.77 12.62
CA LEU A 149 -0.55 -5.69 11.77
C LEU A 149 0.19 -6.04 10.48
N LEU A 150 0.83 -5.05 9.85
CA LEU A 150 1.64 -5.27 8.66
C LEU A 150 2.82 -6.21 8.95
N GLN A 151 3.47 -6.05 10.10
CA GLN A 151 4.59 -6.90 10.48
C GLN A 151 4.13 -8.34 10.80
N GLU A 152 3.02 -8.51 11.52
CA GLU A 152 2.43 -9.82 11.80
C GLU A 152 2.02 -10.55 10.52
N ALA A 153 1.36 -9.85 9.60
CA ALA A 153 1.01 -10.38 8.28
C ALA A 153 2.27 -10.81 7.51
N SER A 154 3.31 -9.98 7.52
CA SER A 154 4.58 -10.28 6.86
C SER A 154 5.28 -11.51 7.46
N ASP A 155 5.29 -11.65 8.78
CA ASP A 155 5.88 -12.82 9.46
C ASP A 155 5.09 -14.11 9.15
N THR A 156 3.77 -14.02 9.02
CA THR A 156 2.90 -15.13 8.59
C THR A 156 3.22 -15.55 7.15
N LEU A 157 3.34 -14.60 6.24
CA LEU A 157 3.70 -14.84 4.84
C LEU A 157 5.12 -15.41 4.71
N HIS A 158 6.04 -14.97 5.55
CA HIS A 158 7.40 -15.52 5.58
C HIS A 158 7.40 -17.01 5.97
N LYS A 159 6.62 -17.37 7.00
CA LYS A 159 6.48 -18.78 7.43
C LYS A 159 5.83 -19.66 6.37
N SER A 160 4.90 -19.14 5.59
CA SER A 160 4.24 -19.87 4.48
C SER A 160 5.15 -20.08 3.26
N GLY A 161 6.30 -19.39 3.22
CA GLY A 161 7.20 -19.42 2.06
C GLY A 161 6.81 -18.48 0.92
N TYR A 162 5.83 -17.61 1.11
CA TYR A 162 5.34 -16.65 0.13
C TYR A 162 6.47 -15.83 -0.51
N TYR A 163 7.44 -15.37 0.29
CA TYR A 163 8.55 -14.54 -0.17
C TYR A 163 9.67 -15.29 -0.89
N LYS A 164 9.60 -16.63 -1.01
CA LYS A 164 10.66 -17.40 -1.70
C LYS A 164 10.76 -17.10 -3.19
N LEU A 165 9.68 -16.64 -3.79
CA LEU A 165 9.59 -16.31 -5.21
C LEU A 165 9.82 -14.82 -5.49
N TRP A 166 9.99 -14.01 -4.44
CA TRP A 166 10.22 -12.60 -4.61
C TRP A 166 11.63 -12.30 -5.12
N PRO A 167 11.80 -11.33 -6.04
CA PRO A 167 13.11 -10.84 -6.41
C PRO A 167 13.88 -10.39 -5.15
N ARG A 168 15.16 -10.79 -5.07
CA ARG A 168 15.95 -10.58 -3.85
C ARG A 168 16.07 -9.11 -3.46
N GLY A 169 16.29 -8.22 -4.44
CA GLY A 169 16.36 -6.78 -4.22
C GLY A 169 15.07 -6.25 -3.62
N TYR A 170 13.95 -6.54 -4.27
CA TYR A 170 12.63 -6.11 -3.83
C TYR A 170 12.27 -6.64 -2.43
N TYR A 171 12.58 -7.91 -2.13
CA TYR A 171 12.40 -8.46 -0.79
C TYR A 171 13.22 -7.72 0.28
N GLN A 172 14.49 -7.38 -0.02
CA GLN A 172 15.35 -6.63 0.91
C GLN A 172 14.77 -5.23 1.18
N ASP A 173 14.34 -4.53 0.15
CA ASP A 173 13.87 -3.17 0.26
C ASP A 173 12.49 -3.07 0.93
N VAL A 174 11.56 -3.93 0.55
CA VAL A 174 10.18 -3.86 1.05
C VAL A 174 10.02 -4.57 2.40
N VAL A 175 10.57 -5.78 2.55
CA VAL A 175 10.28 -6.62 3.72
C VAL A 175 11.35 -6.48 4.79
N VAL A 176 12.63 -6.63 4.42
CA VAL A 176 13.71 -6.65 5.41
C VAL A 176 13.96 -5.28 6.02
N SER A 177 13.96 -4.22 5.20
CA SER A 177 14.13 -2.83 5.67
C SER A 177 13.01 -2.41 6.61
N ARG A 178 11.76 -2.74 6.26
CA ARG A 178 10.61 -2.51 7.09
C ARG A 178 10.71 -3.26 8.43
N LYS A 179 11.05 -4.55 8.41
CA LYS A 179 11.24 -5.36 9.62
C LYS A 179 12.34 -4.83 10.53
N LYS A 180 13.44 -4.37 9.96
CA LYS A 180 14.51 -3.67 10.68
C LYS A 180 13.99 -2.43 11.40
N THR A 181 13.22 -1.61 10.69
CA THR A 181 12.63 -0.39 11.26
C THR A 181 11.65 -0.72 12.39
N TYR A 182 10.78 -1.71 12.19
CA TYR A 182 9.86 -2.17 13.21
C TYR A 182 10.58 -2.62 14.48
N ARG A 183 11.60 -3.48 14.35
CA ARG A 183 12.39 -3.97 15.50
C ARG A 183 13.12 -2.86 16.23
N ARG A 184 13.65 -1.87 15.51
CA ARG A 184 14.32 -0.71 16.13
C ARG A 184 13.34 0.11 16.99
N ILE A 185 12.07 0.20 16.61
CA ILE A 185 11.07 1.00 17.31
C ILE A 185 10.42 0.23 18.45
N PHE A 186 10.07 -1.04 18.24
CA PHE A 186 9.25 -1.83 19.13
C PHE A 186 9.99 -3.02 19.78
N GLY A 187 11.13 -3.46 19.23
CA GLY A 187 11.87 -4.64 19.68
C GLY A 187 12.51 -4.52 21.07
N GLY A 188 12.68 -3.32 21.61
CA GLY A 188 13.16 -3.11 22.97
C GLY A 188 12.11 -3.28 24.09
N GLN A 189 10.86 -3.58 23.74
CA GLN A 189 9.77 -3.74 24.71
C GLN A 189 9.49 -5.20 25.13
N HIS A 190 10.20 -6.17 24.57
CA HIS A 190 9.95 -7.61 24.80
C HIS A 190 11.09 -8.37 25.48
N ASP A 191 12.16 -7.69 25.89
CA ASP A 191 13.25 -8.31 26.69
C ASP A 191 13.14 -7.94 28.17
N GLY A 192 11.93 -7.98 28.73
CA GLY A 192 11.66 -7.76 30.12
C GLY A 192 10.74 -8.83 30.69
#